data_de7b702d8e6ac4591364f29e38a6a222
#
_entry.id   de7b702d8e6ac4591364f29e38a6a222
#
_cell.length_a   1.000
_cell.length_b   1.000
_cell.length_c   1.000
_cell.angle_alpha   90.00
_cell.angle_beta   90.00
_cell.angle_gamma   90.00
#
_symmetry.space_group_name_H-M   'P 1'
#
loop_
_entity.id
_entity.type
_entity.pdbx_description
1 polymer ?
#
loop_
_entity_poly.entity_id
_entity_poly.type
_entity_poly.pdbx_seq_one_letter_code
_entity_poly.pdbx_strand_id
1 'polypeptide(L)'
;MVKLRPGDTAPGFSLDSVNMGRVTLGEYRGRRVLLVFGRYFGCPVCQYDFDQLIKFSGETGIDVIYMVQSRPESAAEYIGGLGVDFPVVAVPVENGRYRVYDAYGVGALGAASVIQMFRRARDARRAGKVHGPYEGRETQSPADFVVDVDGVILRAHVGLFDPVELTAFLRDLG
;
A
#
# COMPACT_ATOMS: atom_id res chain seq x y z
N MET A 1 -17.78 8.36 3.40
CA MET A 1 -16.35 8.23 3.09
C MET A 1 -16.12 8.83 1.72
N VAL A 2 -15.18 9.77 1.59
CA VAL A 2 -14.86 10.41 0.30
C VAL A 2 -14.21 9.34 -0.59
N LYS A 3 -14.69 9.17 -1.83
CA LYS A 3 -14.06 8.27 -2.81
C LYS A 3 -13.23 9.12 -3.75
N LEU A 4 -11.90 9.06 -3.58
CA LEU A 4 -10.97 9.78 -4.44
C LEU A 4 -10.97 9.19 -5.86
N ARG A 5 -10.74 10.06 -6.84
CA ARG A 5 -10.76 9.74 -8.28
C ARG A 5 -9.54 10.39 -8.97
N PRO A 6 -9.18 9.93 -10.16
CA PRO A 6 -8.24 10.67 -11.01
C PRO A 6 -8.69 12.12 -11.19
N GLY A 7 -7.75 13.06 -11.01
CA GLY A 7 -7.99 14.49 -11.02
C GLY A 7 -8.14 15.13 -9.63
N ASP A 8 -8.42 14.35 -8.58
CA ASP A 8 -8.46 14.88 -7.21
C ASP A 8 -7.05 15.15 -6.67
N THR A 9 -6.93 16.14 -5.78
CA THR A 9 -5.69 16.36 -5.05
C THR A 9 -5.50 15.27 -4.00
N ALA A 10 -4.32 14.64 -3.98
CA ALA A 10 -3.97 13.64 -2.98
C ALA A 10 -3.94 14.26 -1.57
N PRO A 11 -4.65 13.69 -0.59
CA PRO A 11 -4.60 14.16 0.79
C PRO A 11 -3.17 14.10 1.34
N GLY A 12 -2.69 15.23 1.87
CA GLY A 12 -1.37 15.32 2.48
C GLY A 12 -1.27 14.54 3.79
N PHE A 13 -0.07 14.03 4.07
CA PHE A 13 0.28 13.42 5.35
C PHE A 13 1.76 13.64 5.66
N SER A 14 2.10 13.53 6.95
CA SER A 14 3.47 13.48 7.45
C SER A 14 3.53 12.46 8.58
N LEU A 15 4.16 11.31 8.34
CA LEU A 15 4.17 10.15 9.22
C LEU A 15 5.59 9.57 9.32
N ASP A 16 5.91 8.89 10.43
CA ASP A 16 7.17 8.22 10.59
C ASP A 16 7.13 6.83 9.94
N SER A 17 8.12 6.52 9.10
CA SER A 17 8.33 5.16 8.59
C SER A 17 9.16 4.34 9.57
N VAL A 18 9.07 3.03 9.47
CA VAL A 18 9.84 2.12 10.34
C VAL A 18 11.29 1.93 9.87
N ASN A 19 11.63 2.38 8.65
CA ASN A 19 12.94 2.13 8.03
C ASN A 19 13.66 3.36 7.48
N MET A 20 12.97 4.47 7.19
CA MET A 20 13.55 5.63 6.48
C MET A 20 13.24 6.99 7.14
N GLY A 21 12.84 7.00 8.42
CA GLY A 21 12.49 8.22 9.13
C GLY A 21 11.14 8.81 8.71
N ARG A 22 10.99 10.12 8.83
CA ARG A 22 9.73 10.82 8.54
C ARG A 22 9.49 10.94 7.05
N VAL A 23 8.25 10.68 6.65
CA VAL A 23 7.78 10.71 5.26
C VAL A 23 6.65 11.72 5.14
N THR A 24 6.84 12.73 4.32
CA THR A 24 5.85 13.77 4.03
C THR A 24 5.51 13.73 2.54
N LEU A 25 4.23 13.54 2.20
CA LEU A 25 3.82 13.43 0.79
C LEU A 25 4.23 14.67 -0.03
N GLY A 26 4.21 15.86 0.58
CA GLY A 26 4.61 17.10 -0.09
C GLY A 26 6.06 17.13 -0.59
N GLU A 27 6.96 16.31 -0.03
CA GLU A 27 8.36 16.20 -0.43
C GLU A 27 8.56 15.43 -1.74
N TYR A 28 7.51 14.75 -2.21
CA TYR A 28 7.49 14.05 -3.49
C TYR A 28 7.04 14.92 -4.66
N ARG A 29 6.78 16.21 -4.44
CA ARG A 29 6.51 17.15 -5.54
C ARG A 29 7.65 17.15 -6.56
N GLY A 30 7.30 17.17 -7.84
CA GLY A 30 8.27 17.03 -8.94
C GLY A 30 8.60 15.59 -9.33
N ARG A 31 8.08 14.58 -8.61
CA ARG A 31 8.24 13.15 -8.89
C ARG A 31 6.89 12.44 -8.78
N ARG A 32 6.69 11.41 -9.61
CA ARG A 32 5.53 10.52 -9.44
C ARG A 32 5.77 9.58 -8.27
N VAL A 33 4.74 9.36 -7.46
CA VAL A 33 4.80 8.44 -6.32
C VAL A 33 3.62 7.48 -6.33
N LEU A 34 3.91 6.23 -6.03
CA LEU A 34 2.93 5.17 -5.83
C LEU A 34 2.66 5.03 -4.32
N LEU A 35 1.45 5.34 -3.89
CA LEU A 35 0.98 5.10 -2.54
C LEU A 35 0.28 3.74 -2.50
N VAL A 36 0.74 2.83 -1.67
CA VAL A 36 0.14 1.50 -1.50
C VAL A 36 -0.37 1.35 -0.07
N PHE A 37 -1.63 0.99 0.07
CA PHE A 37 -2.30 0.75 1.34
C PHE A 37 -2.51 -0.75 1.53
N GLY A 38 -1.69 -1.35 2.39
CA GLY A 38 -1.81 -2.74 2.79
C GLY A 38 -2.74 -2.92 3.99
N ARG A 39 -2.90 -4.16 4.45
CA ARG A 39 -3.57 -4.47 5.72
C ARG A 39 -2.53 -4.57 6.84
N TYR A 40 -2.07 -5.75 7.13
CA TYR A 40 -1.05 -6.04 8.14
C TYR A 40 -0.17 -7.21 7.70
N PHE A 41 1.06 -7.27 8.17
CA PHE A 41 2.03 -8.28 7.73
C PHE A 41 1.77 -9.70 8.24
N GLY A 42 0.92 -9.88 9.25
CA GLY A 42 0.43 -11.21 9.62
C GLY A 42 -0.47 -11.89 8.57
N CYS A 43 -0.97 -11.14 7.58
CA CYS A 43 -1.82 -11.68 6.52
C CYS A 43 -0.98 -12.26 5.35
N PRO A 44 -1.11 -13.55 5.01
CA PRO A 44 -0.32 -14.16 3.94
C PRO A 44 -0.49 -13.50 2.57
N VAL A 45 -1.70 -13.02 2.26
CA VAL A 45 -1.98 -12.29 1.00
C VAL A 45 -1.22 -10.97 0.98
N CYS A 46 -1.20 -10.24 2.11
CA CYS A 46 -0.47 -8.98 2.21
C CYS A 46 1.04 -9.19 2.09
N GLN A 47 1.57 -10.26 2.68
CA GLN A 47 2.98 -10.64 2.54
C GLN A 47 3.33 -10.93 1.07
N TYR A 48 2.49 -11.68 0.37
CA TYR A 48 2.69 -12.00 -1.03
C TYR A 48 2.63 -10.75 -1.92
N ASP A 49 1.62 -9.89 -1.73
CA ASP A 49 1.50 -8.64 -2.48
C ASP A 49 2.66 -7.68 -2.20
N PHE A 50 3.19 -7.68 -0.97
CA PHE A 50 4.36 -6.90 -0.61
C PHE A 50 5.63 -7.38 -1.34
N ASP A 51 5.85 -8.69 -1.48
CA ASP A 51 6.95 -9.23 -2.29
C ASP A 51 6.84 -8.80 -3.76
N GLN A 52 5.59 -8.82 -4.30
CA GLN A 52 5.34 -8.33 -5.67
C GLN A 52 5.63 -6.81 -5.78
N LEU A 53 5.34 -6.05 -4.74
CA LEU A 53 5.62 -4.61 -4.71
C LEU A 53 7.13 -4.32 -4.68
N ILE A 54 7.90 -5.05 -3.87
CA ILE A 54 9.38 -4.92 -3.83
C ILE A 54 9.96 -5.16 -5.24
N LYS A 55 9.53 -6.23 -5.90
CA LYS A 55 9.97 -6.54 -7.26
C LYS A 55 9.57 -5.43 -8.25
N PHE A 56 8.32 -5.00 -8.20
CA PHE A 56 7.77 -3.94 -9.04
C PHE A 56 8.53 -2.62 -8.88
N SER A 57 8.82 -2.19 -7.65
CA SER A 57 9.60 -0.98 -7.34
C SER A 57 10.98 -1.04 -8.00
N GLY A 58 11.70 -2.14 -7.82
CA GLY A 58 13.03 -2.34 -8.43
C GLY A 58 13.02 -2.37 -9.96
N GLU A 59 11.94 -2.85 -10.59
CA GLU A 59 11.82 -2.90 -12.05
C GLU A 59 11.40 -1.56 -12.69
N THR A 60 10.59 -0.77 -11.99
CA THR A 60 10.01 0.47 -12.54
C THR A 60 10.75 1.72 -12.10
N GLY A 61 11.43 1.68 -10.97
CA GLY A 61 12.09 2.85 -10.37
C GLY A 61 11.13 3.96 -9.93
N ILE A 62 9.81 3.68 -9.85
CA ILE A 62 8.86 4.64 -9.30
C ILE A 62 9.05 4.77 -7.79
N ASP A 63 8.99 5.99 -7.26
CA ASP A 63 8.96 6.20 -5.82
C ASP A 63 7.73 5.51 -5.21
N VAL A 64 7.91 4.77 -4.13
CA VAL A 64 6.83 4.05 -3.42
C VAL A 64 6.74 4.53 -1.98
N ILE A 65 5.52 4.66 -1.45
CA ILE A 65 5.25 4.77 -0.02
C ILE A 65 4.25 3.67 0.34
N TYR A 66 4.65 2.74 1.22
CA TYR A 66 3.78 1.66 1.67
C TYR A 66 3.19 1.95 3.04
N MET A 67 1.86 1.96 3.13
CA MET A 67 1.09 2.13 4.35
C MET A 67 0.63 0.78 4.89
N VAL A 68 0.84 0.50 6.16
CA VAL A 68 0.45 -0.78 6.78
C VAL A 68 -0.20 -0.57 8.14
N GLN A 69 -1.10 -1.46 8.52
CA GLN A 69 -1.82 -1.43 9.81
C GLN A 69 -1.13 -2.29 10.88
N SER A 70 0.03 -2.86 10.62
CA SER A 70 0.85 -3.53 11.61
C SER A 70 1.41 -2.54 12.63
N ARG A 71 1.72 -3.05 13.83
CA ARG A 71 2.48 -2.26 14.80
C ARG A 71 3.88 -1.95 14.27
N PRO A 72 4.48 -0.82 14.66
CA PRO A 72 5.80 -0.43 14.17
C PRO A 72 6.87 -1.51 14.34
N GLU A 73 6.89 -2.18 15.50
CA GLU A 73 7.84 -3.24 15.81
C GLU A 73 7.66 -4.46 14.89
N SER A 74 6.39 -4.89 14.69
CA SER A 74 6.05 -6.01 13.80
C SER A 74 6.38 -5.69 12.33
N ALA A 75 6.14 -4.45 11.92
CA ALA A 75 6.47 -4.00 10.57
C ALA A 75 7.99 -3.96 10.35
N ALA A 76 8.74 -3.40 11.28
CA ALA A 76 10.21 -3.34 11.22
C ALA A 76 10.84 -4.75 11.21
N GLU A 77 10.35 -5.65 12.05
CA GLU A 77 10.79 -7.06 12.08
C GLU A 77 10.51 -7.76 10.76
N TYR A 78 9.30 -7.61 10.21
CA TYR A 78 8.92 -8.27 8.97
C TYR A 78 9.76 -7.84 7.77
N ILE A 79 10.03 -6.53 7.64
CA ILE A 79 10.81 -6.01 6.50
C ILE A 79 12.33 -6.17 6.71
N GLY A 80 12.77 -6.52 7.92
CA GLY A 80 14.17 -6.73 8.24
C GLY A 80 14.79 -7.81 7.34
N GLY A 81 15.80 -7.44 6.57
CA GLY A 81 16.49 -8.35 5.64
C GLY A 81 15.82 -8.56 4.28
N LEU A 82 14.65 -7.93 3.99
CA LEU A 82 14.02 -8.03 2.68
C LEU A 82 14.60 -7.07 1.62
N GLY A 83 15.52 -6.19 2.00
CA GLY A 83 16.12 -5.22 1.07
C GLY A 83 15.11 -4.19 0.54
N VAL A 84 14.17 -3.76 1.38
CA VAL A 84 13.15 -2.76 1.01
C VAL A 84 13.81 -1.40 0.85
N ASP A 85 13.68 -0.80 -0.32
CA ASP A 85 14.28 0.46 -0.74
C ASP A 85 13.30 1.66 -0.74
N PHE A 86 12.11 1.47 -0.18
CA PHE A 86 11.08 2.49 -0.03
C PHE A 86 10.56 2.58 1.40
N PRO A 87 9.98 3.72 1.83
CA PRO A 87 9.46 3.87 3.17
C PRO A 87 8.23 3.00 3.44
N VAL A 88 8.26 2.32 4.58
CA VAL A 88 7.15 1.54 5.13
C VAL A 88 6.62 2.26 6.36
N VAL A 89 5.37 2.71 6.29
CA VAL A 89 4.71 3.49 7.34
C VAL A 89 3.75 2.59 8.10
N ALA A 90 4.06 2.29 9.35
CA ALA A 90 3.12 1.69 10.30
C ALA A 90 2.14 2.77 10.75
N VAL A 91 0.96 2.80 10.12
CA VAL A 91 0.01 3.91 10.31
C VAL A 91 -0.58 3.89 11.72
N PRO A 92 -0.45 4.99 12.49
CA PRO A 92 -0.96 5.04 13.85
C PRO A 92 -2.49 4.99 13.89
N VAL A 93 -3.00 4.36 14.95
CA VAL A 93 -4.44 4.37 15.26
C VAL A 93 -4.75 5.59 16.12
N GLU A 94 -5.60 6.47 15.63
CA GLU A 94 -6.07 7.64 16.35
C GLU A 94 -7.58 7.53 16.60
N ASN A 95 -7.97 7.47 17.87
CA ASN A 95 -9.38 7.28 18.27
C ASN A 95 -10.04 6.06 17.55
N GLY A 96 -9.34 4.93 17.48
CA GLY A 96 -9.81 3.71 16.83
C GLY A 96 -9.86 3.75 15.30
N ARG A 97 -9.23 4.75 14.66
CA ARG A 97 -9.25 4.96 13.20
C ARG A 97 -7.85 5.12 12.62
N TYR A 98 -7.68 4.64 11.41
CA TYR A 98 -6.50 4.89 10.58
C TYR A 98 -6.79 6.10 9.68
N ARG A 99 -6.48 7.32 10.15
CA ARG A 99 -6.90 8.57 9.51
C ARG A 99 -6.46 8.70 8.05
N VAL A 100 -5.26 8.26 7.73
CA VAL A 100 -4.77 8.32 6.34
C VAL A 100 -5.57 7.39 5.42
N TYR A 101 -5.97 6.19 5.89
CA TYR A 101 -6.87 5.31 5.13
C TYR A 101 -8.23 5.96 4.91
N ASP A 102 -8.77 6.58 5.96
CA ASP A 102 -10.05 7.30 5.85
C ASP A 102 -9.98 8.48 4.88
N ALA A 103 -8.88 9.25 4.91
CA ALA A 103 -8.66 10.38 4.01
C ALA A 103 -8.59 9.95 2.53
N TYR A 104 -8.00 8.78 2.25
CA TYR A 104 -7.94 8.20 0.91
C TYR A 104 -9.20 7.39 0.55
N GLY A 105 -10.18 7.32 1.43
CA GLY A 105 -11.41 6.56 1.18
C GLY A 105 -11.23 5.05 1.09
N VAL A 106 -10.13 4.53 1.66
CA VAL A 106 -9.81 3.10 1.66
C VAL A 106 -10.61 2.41 2.76
N GLY A 107 -11.74 1.83 2.38
CA GLY A 107 -12.70 1.20 3.28
C GLY A 107 -12.60 -0.31 3.35
N ALA A 108 -13.73 -0.96 3.63
CA ALA A 108 -13.83 -2.40 3.72
C ALA A 108 -13.79 -3.08 2.34
N LEU A 109 -13.42 -4.35 2.33
CA LEU A 109 -13.41 -5.22 1.16
C LEU A 109 -14.79 -5.31 0.50
N GLY A 110 -14.83 -5.07 -0.80
CA GLY A 110 -16.01 -5.35 -1.62
C GLY A 110 -16.13 -6.84 -1.98
N ALA A 111 -17.33 -7.26 -2.41
CA ALA A 111 -17.59 -8.66 -2.78
C ALA A 111 -16.64 -9.19 -3.87
N ALA A 112 -16.31 -8.38 -4.88
CA ALA A 112 -15.38 -8.74 -5.94
C ALA A 112 -13.97 -9.00 -5.41
N SER A 113 -13.52 -8.17 -4.46
CA SER A 113 -12.20 -8.31 -3.83
C SER A 113 -12.08 -9.59 -3.00
N VAL A 114 -13.18 -10.07 -2.40
CA VAL A 114 -13.20 -11.33 -1.63
C VAL A 114 -12.88 -12.52 -2.54
N ILE A 115 -13.46 -12.59 -3.73
CA ILE A 115 -13.19 -13.68 -4.70
C ILE A 115 -11.73 -13.66 -5.15
N GLN A 116 -11.20 -12.49 -5.46
CA GLN A 116 -9.79 -12.33 -5.83
C GLN A 116 -8.86 -12.75 -4.67
N MET A 117 -9.25 -12.44 -3.44
CA MET A 117 -8.48 -12.79 -2.24
C MET A 117 -8.32 -14.30 -2.07
N PHE A 118 -9.36 -15.11 -2.37
CA PHE A 118 -9.24 -16.58 -2.33
C PHE A 118 -8.22 -17.11 -3.33
N ARG A 119 -8.17 -16.55 -4.54
CA ARG A 119 -7.16 -16.92 -5.56
C ARG A 119 -5.76 -16.54 -5.09
N ARG A 120 -5.61 -15.31 -4.61
CA ARG A 120 -4.33 -14.78 -4.12
C ARG A 120 -3.84 -15.53 -2.88
N ALA A 121 -4.74 -15.97 -1.99
CA ALA A 121 -4.39 -16.78 -0.82
C ALA A 121 -3.78 -18.13 -1.21
N ARG A 122 -4.23 -18.72 -2.32
CA ARG A 122 -3.62 -19.96 -2.85
C ARG A 122 -2.18 -19.70 -3.35
N ASP A 123 -1.97 -18.57 -4.04
CA ASP A 123 -0.64 -18.21 -4.55
C ASP A 123 0.31 -17.86 -3.39
N ALA A 124 -0.18 -17.15 -2.38
CA ALA A 124 0.56 -16.85 -1.15
C ALA A 124 1.01 -18.15 -0.42
N ARG A 125 0.12 -19.14 -0.30
CA ARG A 125 0.47 -20.45 0.28
C ARG A 125 1.53 -21.18 -0.51
N ARG A 126 1.44 -21.16 -1.85
CA ARG A 126 2.46 -21.75 -2.74
C ARG A 126 3.81 -21.07 -2.61
N ALA A 127 3.80 -19.75 -2.32
CA ALA A 127 4.99 -18.97 -2.03
C ALA A 127 5.50 -19.14 -0.58
N GLY A 128 4.93 -20.06 0.21
CA GLY A 128 5.36 -20.33 1.58
C GLY A 128 4.95 -19.29 2.61
N LYS A 129 4.00 -18.39 2.27
CA LYS A 129 3.52 -17.37 3.22
C LYS A 129 2.65 -18.00 4.29
N VAL A 130 2.91 -17.63 5.55
CA VAL A 130 2.26 -18.19 6.74
C VAL A 130 1.52 -17.08 7.48
N HIS A 131 0.37 -17.42 8.06
CA HIS A 131 -0.40 -16.48 8.87
C HIS A 131 0.32 -16.18 10.19
N GLY A 132 0.60 -14.90 10.41
CA GLY A 132 1.16 -14.38 11.65
C GLY A 132 0.08 -13.79 12.56
N PRO A 133 0.48 -12.99 13.59
CA PRO A 133 -0.46 -12.33 14.48
C PRO A 133 -1.47 -11.44 13.75
N TYR A 134 -2.70 -11.42 14.26
CA TYR A 134 -3.74 -10.51 13.78
C TYR A 134 -3.44 -9.10 14.28
N GLU A 135 -3.32 -8.16 13.35
CA GLU A 135 -3.13 -6.74 13.60
C GLU A 135 -4.03 -5.93 12.64
N GLY A 136 -4.41 -4.74 13.01
CA GLY A 136 -5.25 -3.91 12.16
C GLY A 136 -6.66 -4.45 11.92
N ARG A 137 -7.25 -4.10 10.77
CA ARG A 137 -8.61 -4.48 10.39
C ARG A 137 -8.60 -5.58 9.34
N GLU A 138 -9.14 -6.75 9.69
CA GLU A 138 -9.25 -7.91 8.80
C GLU A 138 -10.03 -7.62 7.51
N THR A 139 -11.07 -6.82 7.61
CA THR A 139 -11.96 -6.44 6.49
C THR A 139 -11.44 -5.26 5.68
N GLN A 140 -10.27 -4.69 6.02
CA GLN A 140 -9.70 -3.57 5.29
C GLN A 140 -9.40 -3.97 3.83
N SER A 141 -9.84 -3.17 2.87
CA SER A 141 -9.42 -3.32 1.49
C SER A 141 -7.97 -2.84 1.33
N PRO A 142 -7.13 -3.53 0.57
CA PRO A 142 -5.93 -2.90 0.01
C PRO A 142 -6.31 -1.83 -1.01
N ALA A 143 -5.37 -0.94 -1.33
CA ALA A 143 -5.55 0.06 -2.38
C ALA A 143 -4.20 0.54 -2.89
N ASP A 144 -4.18 1.08 -4.10
CA ASP A 144 -3.03 1.79 -4.65
C ASP A 144 -3.47 3.09 -5.36
N PHE A 145 -2.62 4.11 -5.26
CA PHE A 145 -2.82 5.41 -5.88
C PHE A 145 -1.53 5.86 -6.54
N VAL A 146 -1.60 6.24 -7.82
CA VAL A 146 -0.49 6.94 -8.48
C VAL A 146 -0.74 8.43 -8.37
N VAL A 147 0.20 9.14 -7.77
CA VAL A 147 0.16 10.59 -7.60
C VAL A 147 1.19 11.23 -8.52
N ASP A 148 0.77 12.25 -9.24
CA ASP A 148 1.60 13.00 -10.18
C ASP A 148 2.57 13.96 -9.50
N VAL A 149 3.44 14.55 -10.29
CA VAL A 149 4.43 15.57 -9.89
C VAL A 149 3.80 16.78 -9.17
N ASP A 150 2.56 17.11 -9.51
CA ASP A 150 1.80 18.20 -8.90
C ASP A 150 0.92 17.75 -7.71
N GLY A 151 1.01 16.49 -7.29
CA GLY A 151 0.23 15.92 -6.20
C GLY A 151 -1.23 15.65 -6.56
N VAL A 152 -1.53 15.49 -7.84
CA VAL A 152 -2.83 15.09 -8.35
C VAL A 152 -2.86 13.58 -8.52
N ILE A 153 -3.96 12.94 -8.17
CA ILE A 153 -4.15 11.50 -8.34
C ILE A 153 -4.36 11.21 -9.84
N LEU A 154 -3.48 10.39 -10.41
CA LEU A 154 -3.61 9.88 -11.77
C LEU A 154 -4.37 8.55 -11.84
N ARG A 155 -4.21 7.72 -10.81
CA ARG A 155 -4.88 6.42 -10.68
C ARG A 155 -5.34 6.23 -9.24
N ALA A 156 -6.56 5.75 -9.05
CA ALA A 156 -7.11 5.34 -7.76
C ALA A 156 -7.71 3.94 -7.92
N HIS A 157 -7.09 2.96 -7.32
CA HIS A 157 -7.54 1.58 -7.33
C HIS A 157 -7.74 1.07 -5.90
N VAL A 158 -8.92 0.50 -5.63
CA VAL A 158 -9.25 -0.13 -4.35
C VAL A 158 -9.43 -1.63 -4.59
N GLY A 159 -8.48 -2.42 -4.17
CA GLY A 159 -8.40 -3.86 -4.42
C GLY A 159 -6.98 -4.40 -4.18
N LEU A 160 -6.75 -5.67 -4.54
CA LEU A 160 -5.44 -6.30 -4.44
C LEU A 160 -4.45 -5.66 -5.40
N PHE A 161 -3.20 -5.59 -5.00
CA PHE A 161 -2.12 -5.06 -5.84
C PHE A 161 -1.96 -5.89 -7.12
N ASP A 162 -2.01 -5.23 -8.28
CA ASP A 162 -1.81 -5.83 -9.60
C ASP A 162 -0.65 -5.15 -10.33
N PRO A 163 0.57 -5.72 -10.28
CA PRO A 163 1.74 -5.15 -10.92
C PRO A 163 1.64 -5.12 -12.46
N VAL A 164 0.86 -6.02 -13.07
CA VAL A 164 0.72 -6.07 -14.53
C VAL A 164 -0.13 -4.90 -15.02
N GLU A 165 -1.30 -4.70 -14.38
CA GLU A 165 -2.18 -3.58 -14.69
C GLU A 165 -1.50 -2.24 -14.42
N LEU A 166 -0.77 -2.14 -13.30
CA LEU A 166 -0.06 -0.91 -12.93
C LEU A 166 1.09 -0.61 -13.90
N THR A 167 1.84 -1.63 -14.35
CA THR A 167 2.90 -1.45 -15.35
C THR A 167 2.33 -0.95 -16.68
N ALA A 168 1.21 -1.50 -17.13
CA ALA A 168 0.52 -1.03 -18.34
C ALA A 168 0.10 0.43 -18.19
N PHE A 169 -0.51 0.78 -17.06
CA PHE A 169 -0.92 2.16 -16.76
C PHE A 169 0.27 3.13 -16.79
N LEU A 170 1.40 2.78 -16.15
CA LEU A 170 2.59 3.66 -16.12
C LEU A 170 3.21 3.86 -17.50
N ARG A 171 3.18 2.85 -18.38
CA ARG A 171 3.65 2.99 -19.77
C ARG A 171 2.81 3.98 -20.58
N ASP A 172 1.49 3.99 -20.35
CA ASP A 172 0.56 4.89 -21.05
C ASP A 172 0.73 6.35 -20.61
N LEU A 173 1.40 6.59 -19.48
CA LEU A 173 1.70 7.94 -19.00
C LEU A 173 2.97 8.54 -19.62
N GLY A 174 3.79 7.77 -20.30
CA GLY A 174 5.03 8.21 -20.96
C GLY A 174 6.20 8.22 -20.02
#